data_0cd340111c43c112e86afd82c8ad6290
#
_entry.id   0cd340111c43c112e86afd82c8ad6290
#
_cell.length_a   1.000
_cell.length_b   1.000
_cell.length_c   1.000
_cell.angle_alpha   90.00
_cell.angle_beta   90.00
_cell.angle_gamma   90.00
#
_symmetry.space_group_name_H-M   'P 1'
#
loop_
_entity.id
_entity.type
_entity.pdbx_description
1 polymer ?
#
loop_
_entity_poly.entity_id
_entity_poly.type
_entity_poly.pdbx_seq_one_letter_code
_entity_poly.pdbx_strand_id
1 'polypeptide(L)'
;MSQTILKLSVLATLLPLVGGISAQADETFTVRIENVSANNALKLSNGKAEPVGVAPVLYLAHTNRGPLFTSGQPDRGKGLEALAEDGPTGPLEKSLKGQPGIVHVGSTDTPVGASSPGDIWPGQAFEFKITAKPGERLSIATMFAQSNDLFYAPREDGIALFDASGNPIRGDIT
;
A
#
# COMPACT_ATOMS: atom_id res chain seq x y z
N MET A 1 -11.93 -19.38 8.06
CA MET A 1 -12.49 -18.05 7.81
C MET A 1 -11.32 -17.09 7.72
N SER A 2 -11.02 -16.59 6.53
CA SER A 2 -9.96 -15.57 6.35
C SER A 2 -10.50 -14.25 6.92
N GLN A 3 -9.88 -13.72 7.98
CA GLN A 3 -10.24 -12.40 8.49
C GLN A 3 -9.49 -11.36 7.65
N THR A 4 -10.21 -10.44 7.06
CA THR A 4 -9.62 -9.27 6.40
C THR A 4 -9.02 -8.38 7.49
N ILE A 5 -7.71 -8.15 7.43
CA ILE A 5 -6.98 -7.33 8.43
C ILE A 5 -6.84 -5.89 7.94
N LEU A 6 -6.71 -5.71 6.63
CA LEU A 6 -6.56 -4.39 6.01
C LEU A 6 -7.71 -4.10 5.05
N LYS A 7 -8.18 -2.86 5.09
CA LYS A 7 -9.10 -2.27 4.13
C LYS A 7 -8.41 -1.12 3.42
N LEU A 8 -8.43 -1.14 2.11
CA LEU A 8 -7.94 -0.07 1.26
C LEU A 8 -9.10 0.71 0.68
N SER A 9 -9.14 2.01 0.89
CA SER A 9 -10.12 2.91 0.28
C SER A 9 -9.41 3.91 -0.62
N VAL A 10 -9.94 4.12 -1.80
CA VAL A 10 -9.39 5.03 -2.81
C VAL A 10 -10.43 6.08 -3.18
N LEU A 11 -10.07 7.34 -3.03
CA LEU A 11 -10.87 8.49 -3.43
C LEU A 11 -10.11 9.29 -4.50
N ALA A 12 -10.68 9.40 -5.70
CA ALA A 12 -10.13 10.27 -6.74
C ALA A 12 -10.75 11.67 -6.62
N THR A 13 -9.92 12.71 -6.70
CA THR A 13 -10.36 14.11 -6.70
C THR A 13 -10.33 14.62 -8.13
N LEU A 14 -11.51 14.90 -8.73
CA LEU A 14 -11.64 15.51 -10.05
C LEU A 14 -11.47 17.02 -9.94
N LEU A 15 -10.53 17.56 -10.69
CA LEU A 15 -10.56 18.95 -11.10
C LEU A 15 -11.31 19.03 -12.44
N PRO A 16 -12.37 19.85 -12.58
CA PRO A 16 -13.09 19.93 -13.84
C PRO A 16 -12.20 20.59 -14.90
N LEU A 17 -11.89 19.87 -15.96
CA LEU A 17 -11.23 20.39 -17.15
C LEU A 17 -12.30 20.65 -18.22
N VAL A 18 -12.43 21.90 -18.65
CA VAL A 18 -13.29 22.33 -19.76
C VAL A 18 -12.56 22.01 -21.07
N GLY A 19 -13.17 21.14 -21.85
CA GLY A 19 -13.08 20.95 -23.31
C GLY A 19 -11.71 21.04 -24.00
N GLY A 20 -11.22 19.87 -24.47
CA GLY A 20 -10.12 19.78 -25.45
C GLY A 20 -9.56 18.35 -25.49
N ILE A 21 -9.27 17.84 -26.66
CA ILE A 21 -8.70 16.52 -27.02
C ILE A 21 -8.03 15.81 -25.83
N SER A 22 -8.63 14.70 -25.40
CA SER A 22 -8.26 13.98 -24.20
C SER A 22 -6.86 13.33 -24.29
N ALA A 23 -5.82 14.10 -24.02
CA ALA A 23 -4.69 13.52 -23.32
C ALA A 23 -5.22 13.10 -21.96
N GLN A 24 -5.18 11.79 -21.63
CA GLN A 24 -5.71 11.26 -20.40
C GLN A 24 -4.97 11.92 -19.24
N ALA A 25 -5.67 12.79 -18.50
CA ALA A 25 -5.08 13.63 -17.47
C ALA A 25 -4.61 12.78 -16.28
N ASP A 26 -3.57 13.25 -15.63
CA ASP A 26 -3.13 12.71 -14.35
C ASP A 26 -4.25 12.87 -13.32
N GLU A 27 -4.53 11.79 -12.58
CA GLU A 27 -5.54 11.79 -11.53
C GLU A 27 -4.85 11.61 -10.18
N THR A 28 -5.27 12.40 -9.18
CA THR A 28 -4.75 12.27 -7.82
C THR A 28 -5.73 11.47 -6.96
N PHE A 29 -5.23 10.38 -6.43
CA PHE A 29 -5.96 9.50 -5.52
C PHE A 29 -5.54 9.77 -4.09
N THR A 30 -6.50 9.91 -3.19
CA THR A 30 -6.28 9.78 -1.75
C THR A 30 -6.52 8.32 -1.38
N VAL A 31 -5.49 7.67 -0.89
CA VAL A 31 -5.50 6.24 -0.52
C VAL A 31 -5.47 6.14 1.00
N ARG A 32 -6.44 5.43 1.56
CA ARG A 32 -6.53 5.14 2.99
C ARG A 32 -6.39 3.65 3.23
N ILE A 33 -5.46 3.28 4.10
CA ILE A 33 -5.21 1.90 4.54
C ILE A 33 -5.64 1.81 6.00
N GLU A 34 -6.67 1.05 6.28
CA GLU A 34 -7.23 0.91 7.62
C GLU A 34 -6.97 -0.49 8.18
N ASN A 35 -6.54 -0.56 9.43
CA ASN A 35 -6.45 -1.81 10.17
C ASN A 35 -7.84 -2.17 10.71
N VAL A 36 -8.53 -3.08 10.02
CA VAL A 36 -9.89 -3.55 10.37
C VAL A 36 -9.88 -4.85 11.17
N SER A 37 -8.73 -5.25 11.70
CA SER A 37 -8.63 -6.43 12.56
C SER A 37 -9.36 -6.23 13.89
N ALA A 38 -9.77 -7.33 14.52
CA ALA A 38 -10.28 -7.29 15.88
C ALA A 38 -9.14 -7.12 16.91
N ASN A 39 -9.44 -6.53 18.08
CA ASN A 39 -8.45 -6.37 19.17
C ASN A 39 -7.88 -7.69 19.73
N ASN A 40 -8.40 -8.81 19.31
CA ASN A 40 -7.98 -10.15 19.73
C ASN A 40 -7.71 -11.07 18.52
N ALA A 41 -7.32 -10.49 17.38
CA ALA A 41 -7.15 -11.23 16.13
C ALA A 41 -5.92 -12.16 16.16
N LEU A 42 -4.85 -11.78 16.86
CA LEU A 42 -3.63 -12.58 16.97
C LEU A 42 -3.76 -13.56 18.15
N LYS A 43 -3.66 -14.85 17.87
CA LYS A 43 -3.64 -15.91 18.87
C LYS A 43 -2.21 -16.34 19.13
N LEU A 44 -1.73 -16.13 20.36
CA LEU A 44 -0.41 -16.52 20.81
C LEU A 44 -0.39 -18.00 21.25
N SER A 45 0.80 -18.62 21.22
CA SER A 45 1.00 -20.01 21.64
C SER A 45 0.66 -20.26 23.12
N ASN A 46 0.70 -19.23 23.96
CA ASN A 46 0.32 -19.29 25.37
C ASN A 46 -1.20 -19.14 25.63
N GLY A 47 -2.01 -19.11 24.57
CA GLY A 47 -3.47 -18.96 24.62
C GLY A 47 -3.98 -17.53 24.78
N LYS A 48 -3.11 -16.53 24.93
CA LYS A 48 -3.51 -15.11 24.94
C LYS A 48 -3.90 -14.66 23.53
N ALA A 49 -4.72 -13.62 23.48
CA ALA A 49 -5.08 -12.98 22.23
C ALA A 49 -4.71 -11.50 22.31
N GLU A 50 -4.14 -10.98 21.22
CA GLU A 50 -3.62 -9.62 21.13
C GLU A 50 -4.09 -8.93 19.85
N PRO A 51 -4.05 -7.58 19.77
CA PRO A 51 -4.29 -6.86 18.54
C PRO A 51 -3.16 -7.07 17.54
N VAL A 52 -3.46 -6.91 16.27
CA VAL A 52 -2.48 -6.89 15.18
C VAL A 52 -2.01 -5.46 14.96
N GLY A 53 -0.70 -5.26 14.91
CA GLY A 53 -0.07 -4.02 14.45
C GLY A 53 0.28 -4.10 12.98
N VAL A 54 0.23 -2.97 12.29
CA VAL A 54 0.67 -2.82 10.90
C VAL A 54 1.65 -1.64 10.85
N ALA A 55 2.86 -1.92 10.41
CA ALA A 55 3.96 -0.97 10.39
C ALA A 55 3.78 0.11 9.28
N PRO A 56 4.66 1.11 9.23
CA PRO A 56 4.70 2.09 8.14
C PRO A 56 4.61 1.48 6.75
N VAL A 57 3.96 2.20 5.83
CA VAL A 57 3.62 1.71 4.51
C VAL A 57 4.52 2.34 3.45
N LEU A 58 5.15 1.51 2.63
CA LEU A 58 5.69 1.92 1.33
C LEU A 58 4.59 1.83 0.28
N TYR A 59 4.50 2.80 -0.62
CA TYR A 59 3.56 2.81 -1.74
C TYR A 59 4.23 3.27 -3.03
N LEU A 60 3.75 2.79 -4.18
CA LEU A 60 4.26 3.17 -5.48
C LEU A 60 3.20 3.09 -6.59
N ALA A 61 3.31 4.01 -7.58
CA ALA A 61 2.65 3.90 -8.86
C ALA A 61 3.63 3.30 -9.87
N HIS A 62 3.18 2.32 -10.66
CA HIS A 62 4.05 1.58 -11.58
C HIS A 62 3.32 1.05 -12.80
N THR A 63 4.07 0.74 -13.85
CA THR A 63 3.60 0.09 -15.07
C THR A 63 4.11 -1.35 -15.20
N ASN A 64 5.13 -1.75 -14.43
CA ASN A 64 5.71 -3.10 -14.48
C ASN A 64 4.87 -4.08 -13.67
N ARG A 65 4.98 -5.37 -14.03
CA ARG A 65 4.55 -6.45 -13.18
C ARG A 65 5.63 -6.77 -12.14
N GLY A 66 5.21 -7.05 -10.90
CA GLY A 66 6.07 -7.49 -9.82
C GLY A 66 7.16 -6.48 -9.40
N PRO A 67 6.86 -5.18 -9.21
CA PRO A 67 7.89 -4.22 -8.83
C PRO A 67 8.50 -4.53 -7.47
N LEU A 68 7.73 -5.06 -6.54
CA LEU A 68 8.16 -5.41 -5.18
C LEU A 68 8.71 -6.83 -5.09
N PHE A 69 7.97 -7.79 -5.59
CA PHE A 69 8.30 -9.23 -5.52
C PHE A 69 7.74 -9.98 -6.73
N THR A 70 8.14 -11.24 -6.86
CA THR A 70 7.53 -12.22 -7.77
C THR A 70 7.17 -13.44 -6.95
N SER A 71 5.92 -13.87 -6.98
CA SER A 71 5.44 -15.02 -6.21
C SER A 71 6.26 -16.27 -6.50
N GLY A 72 6.71 -16.96 -5.44
CA GLY A 72 7.51 -18.17 -5.53
C GLY A 72 8.99 -17.93 -5.88
N GLN A 73 9.45 -16.68 -5.96
CA GLN A 73 10.86 -16.35 -6.14
C GLN A 73 11.46 -15.81 -4.84
N PRO A 74 12.78 -16.03 -4.61
CA PRO A 74 13.48 -15.44 -3.47
C PRO A 74 13.41 -13.91 -3.47
N ASP A 75 13.66 -13.29 -2.30
CA ASP A 75 13.87 -11.85 -2.19
C ASP A 75 15.02 -11.40 -3.10
N ARG A 76 14.91 -10.18 -3.59
CA ARG A 76 15.84 -9.61 -4.57
C ARG A 76 17.01 -8.85 -3.94
N GLY A 77 17.09 -8.81 -2.61
CA GLY A 77 18.08 -8.00 -1.88
C GLY A 77 17.89 -6.50 -2.10
N LYS A 78 16.65 -6.05 -2.30
CA LYS A 78 16.30 -4.65 -2.61
C LYS A 78 15.60 -3.92 -1.46
N GLY A 79 15.55 -4.54 -0.28
CA GLY A 79 15.02 -3.97 0.94
C GLY A 79 13.59 -4.41 1.31
N LEU A 80 12.99 -5.35 0.55
CA LEU A 80 11.70 -5.93 0.93
C LEU A 80 11.84 -6.84 2.16
N GLU A 81 12.90 -7.65 2.22
CA GLU A 81 13.26 -8.45 3.38
C GLU A 81 13.38 -7.56 4.63
N ALA A 82 14.20 -6.50 4.58
CA ALA A 82 14.35 -5.58 5.70
C ALA A 82 13.02 -4.91 6.12
N LEU A 83 12.14 -4.61 5.15
CA LEU A 83 10.80 -4.11 5.47
C LEU A 83 9.97 -5.18 6.19
N ALA A 84 10.05 -6.44 5.79
CA ALA A 84 9.28 -7.53 6.38
C ALA A 84 9.78 -7.94 7.79
N GLU A 85 11.08 -7.78 8.06
CA GLU A 85 11.73 -8.14 9.32
C GLU A 85 11.66 -7.04 10.37
N ASP A 86 11.98 -5.80 9.98
CA ASP A 86 12.23 -4.68 10.90
C ASP A 86 11.31 -3.46 10.64
N GLY A 87 10.54 -3.46 9.55
CA GLY A 87 9.59 -2.41 9.20
C GLY A 87 10.12 -1.18 8.45
N PRO A 88 11.46 -0.94 8.23
CA PRO A 88 11.91 0.27 7.56
C PRO A 88 11.56 0.29 6.08
N THR A 89 10.86 1.32 5.63
CA THR A 89 10.49 1.51 4.21
C THR A 89 11.65 2.08 3.37
N GLY A 90 12.57 2.83 4.01
CA GLY A 90 13.62 3.62 3.34
C GLY A 90 14.53 2.83 2.39
N PRO A 91 15.09 1.66 2.78
CA PRO A 91 15.93 0.86 1.87
C PRO A 91 15.21 0.45 0.60
N LEU A 92 13.95 -0.01 0.71
CA LEU A 92 13.13 -0.42 -0.43
C LEU A 92 12.74 0.79 -1.29
N GLU A 93 12.30 1.90 -0.68
CA GLU A 93 12.00 3.14 -1.39
C GLU A 93 13.20 3.62 -2.22
N LYS A 94 14.39 3.66 -1.61
CA LYS A 94 15.62 4.05 -2.30
C LYS A 94 15.94 3.14 -3.48
N SER A 95 15.74 1.84 -3.36
CA SER A 95 16.04 0.87 -4.41
C SER A 95 15.09 0.97 -5.60
N LEU A 96 13.85 1.40 -5.39
CA LEU A 96 12.80 1.54 -6.41
C LEU A 96 12.87 2.87 -7.14
N LYS A 97 13.34 3.91 -6.47
CA LYS A 97 13.39 5.28 -7.01
C LYS A 97 14.21 5.34 -8.30
N GLY A 98 13.58 5.83 -9.38
CA GLY A 98 14.21 5.97 -10.70
C GLY A 98 14.35 4.66 -11.49
N GLN A 99 13.81 3.53 -11.00
CA GLN A 99 13.80 2.31 -11.78
C GLN A 99 12.81 2.39 -12.94
N PRO A 100 13.13 1.76 -14.10
CA PRO A 100 12.21 1.72 -15.22
C PRO A 100 10.85 1.18 -14.81
N GLY A 101 9.76 1.85 -15.23
CA GLY A 101 8.38 1.48 -14.91
C GLY A 101 7.91 1.83 -13.50
N ILE A 102 8.75 2.42 -12.65
CA ILE A 102 8.33 3.05 -11.40
C ILE A 102 8.08 4.54 -11.69
N VAL A 103 6.83 4.95 -11.55
CA VAL A 103 6.38 6.32 -11.83
C VAL A 103 6.52 7.20 -10.60
N HIS A 104 6.07 6.66 -9.47
CA HIS A 104 6.15 7.32 -8.17
C HIS A 104 6.43 6.27 -7.09
N VAL A 105 7.22 6.66 -6.08
CA VAL A 105 7.42 5.86 -4.87
C VAL A 105 7.52 6.79 -3.67
N GLY A 106 6.92 6.39 -2.56
CA GLY A 106 6.96 7.09 -1.29
C GLY A 106 6.58 6.20 -0.12
N SER A 107 6.59 6.76 1.07
CA SER A 107 6.19 6.07 2.28
C SER A 107 5.33 6.97 3.18
N THR A 108 4.57 6.35 4.07
CA THR A 108 3.82 7.02 5.14
C THR A 108 4.00 6.25 6.43
N ASP A 109 4.29 6.96 7.51
CA ASP A 109 4.65 6.41 8.83
C ASP A 109 3.83 6.99 9.98
N THR A 110 3.03 8.03 9.71
CA THR A 110 2.26 8.71 10.75
C THR A 110 0.78 8.38 10.59
N PRO A 111 0.17 7.72 11.58
CA PRO A 111 -1.25 7.39 11.55
C PRO A 111 -2.14 8.65 11.46
N VAL A 112 -3.28 8.54 10.81
CA VAL A 112 -4.25 9.64 10.70
C VAL A 112 -4.64 10.13 12.09
N GLY A 113 -4.46 11.44 12.33
CA GLY A 113 -4.74 12.08 13.62
C GLY A 113 -3.62 11.95 14.67
N ALA A 114 -2.55 11.23 14.38
CA ALA A 114 -1.37 11.17 15.25
C ALA A 114 -0.42 12.34 14.99
N SER A 115 0.42 12.66 15.99
CA SER A 115 1.45 13.70 15.92
C SER A 115 2.87 13.16 15.72
N SER A 116 3.03 11.84 15.68
CA SER A 116 4.33 11.16 15.55
C SER A 116 4.20 9.87 14.75
N PRO A 117 5.29 9.43 14.10
CA PRO A 117 5.36 8.12 13.46
C PRO A 117 5.04 6.97 14.40
N GLY A 118 4.49 5.89 13.85
CA GLY A 118 4.19 4.65 14.56
C GLY A 118 3.33 3.71 13.74
N ASP A 119 3.07 2.53 14.30
CA ASP A 119 2.21 1.52 13.72
C ASP A 119 0.74 1.92 13.82
N ILE A 120 -0.09 1.35 12.94
CA ILE A 120 -1.55 1.42 13.08
C ILE A 120 -2.08 0.16 13.76
N TRP A 121 -2.92 0.36 14.76
CA TRP A 121 -3.64 -0.66 15.51
C TRP A 121 -5.10 -0.76 15.05
N PRO A 122 -5.90 -1.74 15.51
CA PRO A 122 -7.29 -1.88 15.11
C PRO A 122 -8.08 -0.57 15.17
N GLY A 123 -8.73 -0.20 14.06
CA GLY A 123 -9.47 1.05 13.88
C GLY A 123 -8.64 2.27 13.49
N GLN A 124 -7.31 2.17 13.45
CA GLN A 124 -6.43 3.23 12.98
C GLN A 124 -6.11 3.06 11.48
N ALA A 125 -5.62 4.14 10.86
CA ALA A 125 -5.31 4.15 9.44
C ALA A 125 -4.07 4.98 9.09
N PHE A 126 -3.42 4.63 7.99
CA PHE A 126 -2.56 5.53 7.22
C PHE A 126 -3.33 6.15 6.06
N GLU A 127 -2.92 7.33 5.64
CA GLU A 127 -3.45 8.00 4.45
C GLU A 127 -2.31 8.67 3.68
N PHE A 128 -2.36 8.57 2.35
CA PHE A 128 -1.41 9.24 1.45
C PHE A 128 -2.08 9.64 0.13
N LYS A 129 -1.43 10.52 -0.61
CA LYS A 129 -1.85 10.89 -1.97
C LYS A 129 -0.88 10.33 -2.99
N ILE A 130 -1.43 9.86 -4.11
CA ILE A 130 -0.65 9.36 -5.23
C ILE A 130 -1.29 9.83 -6.55
N THR A 131 -0.47 10.32 -7.46
CA THR A 131 -0.91 10.70 -8.80
C THR A 131 -0.59 9.58 -9.77
N ALA A 132 -1.55 9.23 -10.62
CA ALA A 132 -1.40 8.16 -11.61
C ALA A 132 -2.20 8.47 -12.88
N LYS A 133 -1.84 7.76 -13.96
CA LYS A 133 -2.50 7.76 -15.27
C LYS A 133 -3.16 6.40 -15.51
N PRO A 134 -4.13 6.31 -16.43
CA PRO A 134 -4.63 5.02 -16.92
C PRO A 134 -3.50 4.12 -17.40
N GLY A 135 -3.55 2.85 -16.97
CA GLY A 135 -2.51 1.85 -17.19
C GLY A 135 -1.48 1.75 -16.06
N GLU A 136 -1.37 2.75 -15.20
CA GLU A 136 -0.55 2.67 -13.98
C GLU A 136 -1.34 2.00 -12.85
N ARG A 137 -0.60 1.30 -11.99
CA ARG A 137 -1.15 0.49 -10.90
C ARG A 137 -0.53 0.91 -9.57
N LEU A 138 -1.26 0.70 -8.49
CA LEU A 138 -0.78 0.92 -7.13
C LEU A 138 -0.27 -0.40 -6.54
N SER A 139 0.95 -0.39 -6.02
CA SER A 139 1.40 -1.40 -5.07
C SER A 139 1.71 -0.75 -3.73
N ILE A 140 1.52 -1.52 -2.66
CA ILE A 140 1.90 -1.18 -1.30
C ILE A 140 2.68 -2.33 -0.69
N ALA A 141 3.51 -2.04 0.29
CA ALA A 141 4.11 -3.03 1.18
C ALA A 141 4.19 -2.48 2.60
N THR A 142 3.83 -3.30 3.58
CA THR A 142 3.96 -2.98 5.00
C THR A 142 4.16 -4.25 5.82
N MET A 143 4.96 -4.16 6.87
CA MET A 143 5.24 -5.29 7.76
C MET A 143 4.02 -5.65 8.60
N PHE A 144 3.81 -6.94 8.83
CA PHE A 144 3.01 -7.44 9.95
C PHE A 144 3.85 -7.31 11.22
N ALA A 145 3.53 -6.34 12.07
CA ALA A 145 4.41 -5.89 13.16
C ALA A 145 4.80 -6.97 14.19
N GLN A 146 4.03 -8.05 14.32
CA GLN A 146 4.34 -9.17 15.24
C GLN A 146 5.04 -10.35 14.54
N SER A 147 5.65 -10.13 13.39
CA SER A 147 6.38 -11.15 12.63
C SER A 147 7.77 -10.64 12.26
N ASN A 148 8.70 -11.54 11.99
CA ASN A 148 10.02 -11.22 11.45
C ASN A 148 10.13 -11.45 9.94
N ASP A 149 9.07 -11.93 9.27
CA ASP A 149 9.15 -12.35 7.86
C ASP A 149 7.89 -12.03 7.05
N LEU A 150 6.85 -11.48 7.68
CA LEU A 150 5.57 -11.30 7.02
C LEU A 150 5.30 -9.83 6.67
N PHE A 151 4.85 -9.63 5.45
CA PHE A 151 4.38 -8.33 4.99
C PHE A 151 3.03 -8.46 4.29
N TYR A 152 2.30 -7.37 4.27
CA TYR A 152 1.09 -7.21 3.48
C TYR A 152 1.40 -6.49 2.18
N ALA A 153 0.93 -7.02 1.08
CA ALA A 153 0.98 -6.41 -0.24
C ALA A 153 -0.21 -6.90 -1.08
N PRO A 154 -0.63 -6.16 -2.11
CA PRO A 154 -1.51 -6.70 -3.13
C PRO A 154 -0.78 -7.80 -3.93
N ARG A 155 -1.52 -8.43 -4.86
CA ARG A 155 -0.87 -9.34 -5.82
C ARG A 155 0.28 -8.63 -6.55
N GLU A 156 1.22 -9.41 -7.08
CA GLU A 156 2.46 -8.88 -7.70
C GLU A 156 2.23 -7.86 -8.82
N ASP A 157 1.08 -7.89 -9.48
CA ASP A 157 0.69 -6.93 -10.51
C ASP A 157 0.07 -5.63 -9.95
N GLY A 158 -0.09 -5.53 -8.63
CA GLY A 158 -0.66 -4.35 -7.97
C GLY A 158 -2.17 -4.19 -8.16
N ILE A 159 -2.69 -3.06 -7.75
CA ILE A 159 -4.11 -2.68 -7.75
C ILE A 159 -4.38 -1.75 -8.92
N ALA A 160 -5.43 -2.01 -9.71
CA ALA A 160 -5.85 -1.09 -10.75
C ALA A 160 -6.45 0.18 -10.11
N LEU A 161 -5.99 1.34 -10.55
CA LEU A 161 -6.55 2.64 -10.15
C LEU A 161 -7.59 3.16 -11.15
N PHE A 162 -7.64 2.56 -12.33
CA PHE A 162 -8.57 2.90 -13.41
C PHE A 162 -9.26 1.65 -13.94
N ASP A 163 -10.50 1.81 -14.39
CA ASP A 163 -11.25 0.76 -15.07
C ASP A 163 -10.77 0.56 -16.53
N ALA A 164 -11.35 -0.40 -17.25
CA ALA A 164 -10.98 -0.68 -18.63
C ALA A 164 -11.28 0.48 -19.60
N SER A 165 -12.14 1.42 -19.21
CA SER A 165 -12.47 2.63 -19.98
C SER A 165 -11.57 3.82 -19.62
N GLY A 166 -10.66 3.64 -18.66
CA GLY A 166 -9.76 4.68 -18.16
C GLY A 166 -10.39 5.63 -17.14
N ASN A 167 -11.55 5.29 -16.57
CA ASN A 167 -12.15 6.08 -15.50
C ASN A 167 -11.52 5.72 -14.15
N PRO A 168 -11.31 6.70 -13.25
CA PRO A 168 -10.79 6.43 -11.91
C PRO A 168 -11.71 5.50 -11.12
N ILE A 169 -11.14 4.44 -10.56
CA ILE A 169 -11.83 3.55 -9.62
C ILE A 169 -11.89 4.24 -8.26
N ARG A 170 -13.06 4.18 -7.61
CA ARG A 170 -13.33 4.78 -6.31
C ARG A 170 -14.00 3.77 -5.40
N GLY A 171 -13.75 3.89 -4.10
CA GLY A 171 -14.37 3.06 -3.09
C GLY A 171 -13.42 2.06 -2.47
N ASP A 172 -13.99 1.05 -1.81
CA ASP A 172 -13.25 0.05 -1.07
C ASP A 172 -12.71 -1.04 -2.01
N ILE A 173 -11.44 -1.37 -1.81
CA ILE A 173 -10.76 -2.47 -2.49
C ILE A 173 -10.45 -3.52 -1.41
N THR A 174 -11.04 -4.69 -1.52
CA THR A 174 -10.87 -5.81 -0.59
C THR A 174 -10.18 -6.99 -1.27
#